data_66056296989cfc3f55d0a8b123277646
#
_entry.id   66056296989cfc3f55d0a8b123277646
#
_cell.length_a   1.000
_cell.length_b   1.000
_cell.length_c   1.000
_cell.angle_alpha   90.00
_cell.angle_beta   90.00
_cell.angle_gamma   90.00
#
_symmetry.space_group_name_H-M   'P 1'
#
loop_
_entity.id
_entity.type
_entity.pdbx_description
1 polymer ?
#
loop_
_entity_poly.entity_id
_entity_poly.type
_entity_poly.pdbx_seq_one_letter_code
_entity_poly.pdbx_strand_id
1 'polypeptide(L)'
;MASLLNGSRARSLLCTSVFLFILPAAFASAAQTVVCNGGDGSFQYKFRTGVAVLVGPQKNEGFAAHACEARLEWDKQNLVVEPHSWQVDIDALGIDVGLGSPVVAFQTKNTDLDGFMRYEIYSLKKPPQKLRTIAGGDWYSAADTDLDGRVEIWTDDAKAINGFDDLQPSAFDFAPPVVLRFEKKKLIDVSAEFQPQYDRRIDALRAQLDPSQLRDFKASDGKLKSLFPPTPQEWARLRATKVKVLEIAWCYLYSGRDGQAWDALASMWPAADLDRIRAAILSARAHGIRREVEGVSSGLAVGIKVKKVTIFNPPTQADPRSNDLAWAYAPGMSGPGQVDRTFSADTYPVSILMSRPVPAEGSSVSLRAEVPVELVIDSAGKVRSAKAIANPDHDLIEATAGWNFVPAFRYGHPVACRIQMGITPYQ
;
A
#
# COMPACT_ATOMS: atom_id res chain seq x y z
N MET A 1 -46.60 -2.59 -69.63
CA MET A 1 -45.82 -3.85 -69.74
C MET A 1 -44.64 -3.80 -68.84
N ALA A 2 -44.65 -4.68 -67.85
CA ALA A 2 -43.58 -5.41 -67.17
C ALA A 2 -42.30 -4.62 -66.76
N SER A 3 -42.12 -4.36 -65.46
CA SER A 3 -41.60 -5.24 -64.37
C SER A 3 -40.09 -5.44 -64.47
N LEU A 4 -39.37 -5.03 -63.42
CA LEU A 4 -38.62 -5.91 -62.55
C LEU A 4 -37.87 -5.12 -61.45
N LEU A 5 -38.18 -5.45 -60.21
CA LEU A 5 -37.53 -5.13 -58.97
C LEU A 5 -36.15 -5.79 -58.91
N ASN A 6 -35.16 -5.08 -58.42
CA ASN A 6 -34.01 -5.75 -57.79
C ASN A 6 -33.62 -5.07 -56.47
N GLY A 7 -33.93 -5.75 -55.40
CA GLY A 7 -33.61 -5.34 -54.04
C GLY A 7 -32.16 -5.64 -53.71
N SER A 8 -31.42 -4.62 -53.30
CA SER A 8 -30.10 -4.74 -52.69
C SER A 8 -30.25 -4.76 -51.20
N ARG A 9 -29.99 -5.92 -50.57
CA ARG A 9 -29.90 -6.10 -49.12
C ARG A 9 -28.58 -5.51 -48.62
N ALA A 10 -28.66 -4.35 -48.00
CA ALA A 10 -27.56 -3.82 -47.19
C ALA A 10 -27.45 -4.64 -45.91
N ARG A 11 -26.38 -5.42 -45.76
CA ARG A 11 -25.97 -6.04 -44.51
C ARG A 11 -25.33 -4.99 -43.63
N SER A 12 -26.04 -4.55 -42.62
CA SER A 12 -25.52 -3.71 -41.54
C SER A 12 -24.62 -4.58 -40.64
N LEU A 13 -23.31 -4.35 -40.73
CA LEU A 13 -22.32 -4.87 -39.80
C LEU A 13 -22.36 -4.00 -38.54
N LEU A 14 -23.03 -4.48 -37.50
CA LEU A 14 -22.92 -3.93 -36.15
C LEU A 14 -21.51 -4.27 -35.64
N CYS A 15 -20.59 -3.29 -35.69
CA CYS A 15 -19.36 -3.30 -34.94
C CYS A 15 -19.70 -3.02 -33.47
N THR A 16 -19.83 -4.08 -32.68
CA THR A 16 -19.90 -3.96 -31.22
C THR A 16 -18.51 -3.62 -30.69
N SER A 17 -18.24 -2.33 -30.52
CA SER A 17 -17.03 -1.87 -29.82
C SER A 17 -17.16 -2.23 -28.35
N VAL A 18 -16.49 -3.30 -27.94
CA VAL A 18 -16.27 -3.60 -26.53
C VAL A 18 -15.30 -2.56 -26.00
N PHE A 19 -15.82 -1.52 -25.34
CA PHE A 19 -15.04 -0.63 -24.52
C PHE A 19 -14.57 -1.41 -23.28
N LEU A 20 -13.33 -1.90 -23.34
CA LEU A 20 -12.63 -2.39 -22.17
C LEU A 20 -12.32 -1.17 -21.29
N PHE A 21 -13.14 -0.92 -20.29
CA PHE A 21 -12.80 0.03 -19.22
C PHE A 21 -11.63 -0.57 -18.44
N ILE A 22 -10.41 -0.18 -18.82
CA ILE A 22 -9.23 -0.37 -17.96
C ILE A 22 -9.35 0.68 -16.86
N LEU A 23 -9.94 0.31 -15.74
CA LEU A 23 -9.85 1.09 -14.50
C LEU A 23 -8.37 1.28 -14.18
N PRO A 24 -7.91 2.51 -13.91
CA PRO A 24 -6.56 2.74 -13.45
C PRO A 24 -6.39 1.95 -12.13
N ALA A 25 -5.45 1.01 -12.10
CA ALA A 25 -4.99 0.44 -10.86
C ALA A 25 -4.30 1.59 -10.09
N ALA A 26 -5.10 2.35 -9.34
CA ALA A 26 -4.57 3.15 -8.27
C ALA A 26 -3.67 2.21 -7.46
N PHE A 27 -2.51 2.71 -6.98
CA PHE A 27 -1.88 2.08 -5.84
C PHE A 27 -3.01 2.01 -4.82
N ALA A 28 -3.59 0.83 -4.65
CA ALA A 28 -4.49 0.63 -3.55
C ALA A 28 -3.60 0.86 -2.33
N SER A 29 -3.63 2.07 -1.80
CA SER A 29 -3.32 2.27 -0.40
C SER A 29 -4.11 1.16 0.27
N ALA A 30 -3.44 0.10 0.71
CA ALA A 30 -4.07 -0.94 1.48
C ALA A 30 -4.86 -0.16 2.53
N ALA A 31 -6.18 -0.30 2.51
CA ALA A 31 -7.03 0.49 3.39
C ALA A 31 -6.48 0.30 4.80
N GLN A 32 -5.79 1.32 5.29
CA GLN A 32 -5.12 1.26 6.58
C GLN A 32 -6.24 1.14 7.60
N THR A 33 -6.23 0.07 8.35
CA THR A 33 -7.18 -0.09 9.42
C THR A 33 -6.71 0.80 10.55
N VAL A 34 -7.21 2.02 10.56
CA VAL A 34 -6.99 2.98 11.64
C VAL A 34 -7.58 2.37 12.91
N VAL A 35 -6.73 2.09 13.88
CA VAL A 35 -7.16 1.48 15.15
C VAL A 35 -7.68 2.52 16.10
N CYS A 36 -7.01 3.65 16.21
CA CYS A 36 -7.44 4.79 17.01
C CYS A 36 -7.12 6.09 16.28
N ASN A 37 -8.12 7.00 16.19
CA ASN A 37 -7.98 8.30 15.56
C ASN A 37 -8.75 9.36 16.36
N GLY A 38 -8.09 10.45 16.75
CA GLY A 38 -8.71 11.52 17.53
C GLY A 38 -9.32 11.04 18.86
N GLY A 39 -8.77 9.97 19.46
CA GLY A 39 -9.27 9.36 20.67
C GLY A 39 -10.40 8.34 20.47
N ASP A 40 -10.81 8.05 19.24
CA ASP A 40 -11.82 7.04 18.94
C ASP A 40 -11.17 5.74 18.44
N GLY A 41 -11.77 4.61 18.82
CA GLY A 41 -11.33 3.27 18.48
C GLY A 41 -10.44 2.63 19.55
N SER A 42 -10.40 1.30 19.54
CA SER A 42 -9.58 0.53 20.47
C SER A 42 -9.25 -0.84 19.91
N PHE A 43 -8.11 -1.38 20.34
CA PHE A 43 -7.67 -2.71 19.99
C PHE A 43 -6.97 -3.34 21.20
N GLN A 44 -7.19 -4.64 21.39
CA GLN A 44 -6.46 -5.44 22.37
C GLN A 44 -6.23 -6.84 21.83
N TYR A 45 -4.98 -7.28 21.87
CA TYR A 45 -4.61 -8.64 21.51
C TYR A 45 -3.51 -9.18 22.45
N LYS A 46 -3.70 -10.40 22.98
CA LYS A 46 -2.73 -11.05 23.85
C LYS A 46 -2.09 -12.24 23.14
N PHE A 47 -0.80 -12.18 22.99
CA PHE A 47 -0.01 -13.27 22.41
C PHE A 47 0.21 -14.43 23.39
N ARG A 48 0.52 -15.60 22.85
CA ARG A 48 0.92 -16.78 23.67
C ARG A 48 2.20 -16.53 24.47
N THR A 49 3.07 -15.64 24.03
CA THR A 49 4.22 -15.17 24.79
C THR A 49 3.83 -14.50 26.11
N GLY A 50 2.54 -14.17 26.27
CA GLY A 50 2.00 -13.44 27.40
C GLY A 50 2.18 -11.92 27.28
N VAL A 51 2.68 -11.41 26.13
CA VAL A 51 2.66 -9.98 25.81
C VAL A 51 1.29 -9.63 25.25
N ALA A 52 0.69 -8.56 25.73
CA ALA A 52 -0.53 -7.97 25.19
C ALA A 52 -0.21 -6.65 24.50
N VAL A 53 -0.86 -6.42 23.35
CA VAL A 53 -0.84 -5.18 22.59
C VAL A 53 -2.16 -4.47 22.84
N LEU A 54 -2.10 -3.22 23.29
CA LEU A 54 -3.27 -2.39 23.54
C LEU A 54 -3.11 -1.07 22.81
N VAL A 55 -4.16 -0.65 22.11
CA VAL A 55 -4.31 0.68 21.53
C VAL A 55 -5.69 1.20 21.92
N GLY A 56 -5.81 2.46 22.25
CA GLY A 56 -7.09 3.06 22.56
C GLY A 56 -6.99 4.53 22.95
N PRO A 57 -8.12 5.13 23.31
CA PRO A 57 -8.15 6.50 23.78
C PRO A 57 -7.32 6.64 25.05
N GLN A 58 -6.58 7.75 25.13
CA GLN A 58 -5.85 8.08 26.32
C GLN A 58 -6.80 8.41 27.49
N LYS A 59 -6.56 7.82 28.64
CA LYS A 59 -7.37 7.99 29.85
C LYS A 59 -6.91 9.20 30.68
N ASN A 60 -6.76 10.37 30.10
CA ASN A 60 -6.44 11.56 30.89
C ASN A 60 -7.61 12.55 30.89
N GLU A 61 -7.95 13.04 32.08
CA GLU A 61 -8.91 14.11 32.27
C GLU A 61 -8.27 15.42 31.83
N GLY A 62 -8.81 16.07 30.78
CA GLY A 62 -8.36 17.37 30.32
C GLY A 62 -8.47 17.58 28.81
N PHE A 63 -7.83 18.63 28.32
CA PHE A 63 -7.81 19.01 26.88
C PHE A 63 -7.21 17.97 25.91
N ALA A 64 -6.59 16.91 26.45
CA ALA A 64 -6.06 15.77 25.69
C ALA A 64 -7.12 14.68 25.37
N ALA A 65 -8.40 15.00 25.48
CA ALA A 65 -9.51 14.05 25.31
C ALA A 65 -9.63 13.43 23.91
N HIS A 66 -8.76 13.83 22.97
CA HIS A 66 -8.76 13.34 21.59
C HIS A 66 -7.42 12.71 21.21
N ALA A 67 -6.69 12.15 22.16
CA ALA A 67 -5.44 11.46 21.90
C ALA A 67 -5.59 9.94 22.00
N CYS A 68 -4.78 9.24 21.21
CA CYS A 68 -4.62 7.80 21.24
C CYS A 68 -3.36 7.42 22.04
N GLU A 69 -3.40 6.27 22.68
CA GLU A 69 -2.27 5.68 23.38
C GLU A 69 -2.04 4.25 22.91
N ALA A 70 -0.79 3.85 22.72
CA ALA A 70 -0.39 2.48 22.47
C ALA A 70 0.49 1.95 23.63
N ARG A 71 0.22 0.71 24.06
CA ARG A 71 0.94 0.04 25.15
C ARG A 71 1.22 -1.42 24.85
N LEU A 72 2.34 -1.90 25.40
CA LEU A 72 2.65 -3.31 25.49
C LEU A 72 2.62 -3.70 26.98
N GLU A 73 1.86 -4.74 27.32
CA GLU A 73 1.72 -5.22 28.68
C GLU A 73 2.21 -6.66 28.83
N TRP A 74 2.91 -6.97 29.93
CA TRP A 74 3.37 -8.31 30.28
C TRP A 74 3.61 -8.42 31.78
N ASP A 75 3.31 -9.55 32.38
CA ASP A 75 3.64 -9.91 33.77
C ASP A 75 3.38 -8.76 34.76
N LYS A 76 2.26 -8.02 34.63
CA LYS A 76 1.88 -6.83 35.44
C LYS A 76 2.79 -5.60 35.21
N GLN A 77 3.64 -5.62 34.18
CA GLN A 77 4.43 -4.48 33.71
C GLN A 77 3.85 -3.94 32.42
N ASN A 78 4.18 -2.69 32.10
CA ASN A 78 3.79 -2.09 30.81
C ASN A 78 4.92 -1.25 30.25
N LEU A 79 4.89 -1.08 28.93
CA LEU A 79 5.69 -0.15 28.15
C LEU A 79 4.74 0.71 27.34
N VAL A 80 4.71 2.00 27.63
CA VAL A 80 3.99 2.96 26.80
C VAL A 80 4.80 3.19 25.53
N VAL A 81 4.22 2.85 24.38
CA VAL A 81 4.82 2.99 23.06
C VAL A 81 4.73 4.44 22.62
N GLU A 82 3.51 4.96 22.63
CA GLU A 82 3.21 6.34 22.29
C GLU A 82 2.12 6.85 23.22
N PRO A 83 2.41 7.87 24.05
CA PRO A 83 1.45 8.33 25.06
C PRO A 83 0.41 9.32 24.53
N HIS A 84 0.72 10.05 23.43
CA HIS A 84 -0.10 11.15 22.96
C HIS A 84 -0.03 11.25 21.43
N SER A 85 -0.71 10.37 20.73
CA SER A 85 -0.79 10.43 19.26
C SER A 85 -2.20 10.83 18.83
N TRP A 86 -2.29 11.60 17.77
CA TRP A 86 -3.55 11.84 17.09
C TRP A 86 -4.11 10.55 16.48
N GLN A 87 -3.22 9.75 15.87
CA GLN A 87 -3.57 8.50 15.22
C GLN A 87 -2.56 7.41 15.58
N VAL A 88 -3.08 6.22 15.86
CA VAL A 88 -2.30 4.99 16.04
C VAL A 88 -2.93 3.87 15.25
N ASP A 89 -2.13 3.27 14.36
CA ASP A 89 -2.47 2.07 13.61
C ASP A 89 -1.54 0.93 13.98
N ILE A 90 -2.03 -0.29 13.85
CA ILE A 90 -1.20 -1.49 13.97
C ILE A 90 -1.02 -2.08 12.57
N ASP A 91 0.24 -2.33 12.18
CA ASP A 91 0.54 -2.94 10.88
C ASP A 91 1.05 -4.38 11.03
N ALA A 92 2.31 -4.58 11.37
CA ALA A 92 2.86 -5.90 11.62
C ALA A 92 2.46 -6.40 13.02
N LEU A 93 1.87 -7.59 13.11
CA LEU A 93 1.41 -8.13 14.39
C LEU A 93 1.75 -9.62 14.51
N GLY A 94 2.77 -9.93 15.31
CA GLY A 94 3.20 -11.32 15.58
C GLY A 94 4.05 -11.94 14.48
N ILE A 95 4.52 -11.18 13.51
CA ILE A 95 5.35 -11.64 12.40
C ILE A 95 6.83 -11.26 12.59
N ASP A 96 7.74 -11.92 11.89
CA ASP A 96 9.14 -11.52 11.80
C ASP A 96 9.38 -10.76 10.49
N VAL A 97 9.62 -9.48 10.60
CA VAL A 97 9.93 -8.61 9.45
C VAL A 97 11.41 -8.70 9.02
N GLY A 98 12.14 -9.75 9.39
CA GLY A 98 13.56 -9.93 9.11
C GLY A 98 14.49 -9.50 10.26
N LEU A 99 13.93 -9.30 11.46
CA LEU A 99 14.66 -8.95 12.67
C LEU A 99 15.00 -10.16 13.57
N GLY A 100 14.54 -11.36 13.19
CA GLY A 100 14.84 -12.63 13.89
C GLY A 100 13.96 -12.86 15.11
N SER A 101 12.84 -12.19 15.19
CA SER A 101 11.81 -12.42 16.22
C SER A 101 10.47 -11.82 15.84
N PRO A 102 9.36 -12.37 16.36
CA PRO A 102 8.05 -11.76 16.18
C PRO A 102 8.02 -10.34 16.73
N VAL A 103 7.39 -9.46 15.97
CA VAL A 103 7.27 -8.03 16.30
C VAL A 103 5.82 -7.57 16.27
N VAL A 104 5.57 -6.40 16.82
CA VAL A 104 4.45 -5.53 16.48
C VAL A 104 5.00 -4.22 15.95
N ALA A 105 4.38 -3.69 14.91
CA ALA A 105 4.69 -2.38 14.38
C ALA A 105 3.48 -1.45 14.55
N PHE A 106 3.76 -0.26 15.05
CA PHE A 106 2.78 0.82 15.18
C PHE A 106 3.09 1.92 14.18
N GLN A 107 2.07 2.42 13.51
CA GLN A 107 2.13 3.65 12.76
C GLN A 107 1.52 4.75 13.61
N THR A 108 2.27 5.79 13.90
CA THR A 108 1.82 6.87 14.79
C THR A 108 1.93 8.21 14.09
N LYS A 109 0.92 9.06 14.33
CA LYS A 109 0.86 10.44 13.87
C LYS A 109 0.58 11.34 15.06
N ASN A 110 1.45 12.30 15.33
CA ASN A 110 1.37 13.07 16.56
C ASN A 110 0.26 14.12 16.53
N THR A 111 0.01 14.73 15.37
CA THR A 111 -1.06 15.73 15.18
C THR A 111 -1.82 15.43 13.88
N ASP A 112 -3.00 15.99 13.73
CA ASP A 112 -3.75 15.95 12.48
C ASP A 112 -3.06 16.72 11.33
N LEU A 113 -2.17 17.64 11.69
CA LEU A 113 -1.42 18.47 10.75
C LEU A 113 -0.09 17.83 10.32
N ASP A 114 0.40 16.80 11.02
CA ASP A 114 1.60 16.08 10.62
C ASP A 114 1.35 15.34 9.31
N GLY A 115 2.19 15.63 8.30
CA GLY A 115 2.13 14.95 7.00
C GLY A 115 2.76 13.56 7.02
N PHE A 116 3.48 13.17 8.10
CA PHE A 116 4.26 11.93 8.10
C PHE A 116 3.93 11.04 9.27
N MET A 117 3.88 9.74 8.98
CA MET A 117 3.80 8.69 9.99
C MET A 117 5.19 8.34 10.52
N ARG A 118 5.24 7.89 11.76
CA ARG A 118 6.37 7.17 12.35
C ARG A 118 6.00 5.70 12.43
N TYR A 119 6.89 4.84 11.96
CA TYR A 119 6.72 3.40 12.01
C TYR A 119 7.65 2.83 13.08
N GLU A 120 7.09 2.42 14.20
CA GLU A 120 7.82 1.96 15.37
C GLU A 120 7.67 0.47 15.55
N ILE A 121 8.78 -0.25 15.52
CA ILE A 121 8.83 -1.72 15.58
C ILE A 121 9.30 -2.16 16.95
N TYR A 122 8.50 -2.99 17.62
CA TYR A 122 8.77 -3.54 18.92
C TYR A 122 8.83 -5.06 18.91
N SER A 123 9.79 -5.63 19.65
CA SER A 123 9.86 -7.07 19.91
C SER A 123 8.70 -7.53 20.78
N LEU A 124 8.13 -8.70 20.46
CA LEU A 124 7.13 -9.39 21.29
C LEU A 124 7.77 -10.41 22.27
N LYS A 125 9.11 -10.39 22.41
CA LYS A 125 9.80 -11.10 23.49
C LYS A 125 9.62 -10.35 24.81
N LYS A 126 9.72 -11.06 25.92
CA LYS A 126 9.69 -10.46 27.27
C LYS A 126 11.10 -10.14 27.77
N PRO A 127 11.33 -8.92 28.23
CA PRO A 127 10.49 -7.73 28.10
C PRO A 127 10.47 -7.21 26.67
N PRO A 128 9.34 -6.64 26.20
CA PRO A 128 9.28 -5.96 24.92
C PRO A 128 10.28 -4.81 24.82
N GLN A 129 10.89 -4.65 23.65
CA GLN A 129 11.87 -3.58 23.41
C GLN A 129 11.62 -2.96 22.03
N LYS A 130 11.83 -1.64 21.93
CA LYS A 130 11.86 -0.95 20.65
C LYS A 130 13.08 -1.43 19.85
N LEU A 131 12.84 -1.93 18.66
CA LEU A 131 13.89 -2.44 17.76
C LEU A 131 14.29 -1.41 16.72
N ARG A 132 13.32 -0.70 16.16
CA ARG A 132 13.55 0.31 15.09
C ARG A 132 12.44 1.33 15.06
N THR A 133 12.77 2.53 14.58
CA THR A 133 11.82 3.55 14.11
C THR A 133 12.19 3.90 12.66
N ILE A 134 11.20 4.01 11.78
CA ILE A 134 11.33 4.49 10.41
C ILE A 134 10.40 5.70 10.28
N ALA A 135 10.86 6.78 9.63
CA ALA A 135 10.09 8.01 9.48
C ALA A 135 10.25 8.61 8.07
N GLY A 136 9.26 9.33 7.61
CA GLY A 136 9.30 10.06 6.33
C GLY A 136 8.31 9.60 5.28
N GLY A 137 7.53 8.54 5.57
CA GLY A 137 6.38 8.14 4.75
C GLY A 137 5.06 8.60 5.36
N ASP A 138 4.02 8.64 4.53
CA ASP A 138 2.64 8.92 4.97
C ASP A 138 1.93 7.67 5.46
N TRP A 139 2.44 6.51 5.10
CA TRP A 139 1.89 5.20 5.47
C TRP A 139 2.98 4.12 5.43
N TYR A 140 2.72 3.00 6.09
CA TYR A 140 3.59 1.81 6.05
C TYR A 140 2.73 0.56 5.99
N SER A 141 3.18 -0.46 5.27
CA SER A 141 2.53 -1.75 5.21
C SER A 141 3.54 -2.88 5.06
N ALA A 142 3.62 -3.74 6.07
CA ALA A 142 4.40 -4.95 6.01
C ALA A 142 3.63 -6.01 5.20
N ALA A 143 4.26 -6.57 4.18
CA ALA A 143 3.68 -7.60 3.32
C ALA A 143 4.77 -8.49 2.74
N ASP A 144 4.47 -9.77 2.54
CA ASP A 144 5.27 -10.68 1.72
C ASP A 144 4.70 -10.63 0.30
N THR A 145 5.19 -9.66 -0.46
CA THR A 145 4.54 -9.21 -1.68
C THR A 145 4.63 -10.22 -2.82
N ASP A 146 5.69 -11.01 -2.86
CA ASP A 146 5.95 -12.02 -3.89
C ASP A 146 5.84 -13.46 -3.36
N LEU A 147 5.38 -13.62 -2.13
CA LEU A 147 5.18 -14.91 -1.46
C LEU A 147 6.48 -15.74 -1.36
N ASP A 148 7.61 -15.06 -1.17
CA ASP A 148 8.92 -15.73 -1.02
C ASP A 148 9.30 -15.96 0.45
N GLY A 149 8.44 -15.59 1.39
CA GLY A 149 8.62 -15.74 2.83
C GLY A 149 9.42 -14.61 3.47
N ARG A 150 9.83 -13.60 2.72
CA ARG A 150 10.46 -12.38 3.24
C ARG A 150 9.45 -11.24 3.25
N VAL A 151 9.44 -10.49 4.32
CA VAL A 151 8.49 -9.39 4.50
C VAL A 151 9.12 -8.09 4.03
N GLU A 152 8.45 -7.44 3.09
CA GLU A 152 8.72 -6.07 2.69
C GLU A 152 7.91 -5.09 3.54
N ILE A 153 8.47 -3.91 3.75
CA ILE A 153 7.76 -2.76 4.31
C ILE A 153 7.56 -1.76 3.18
N TRP A 154 6.35 -1.74 2.66
CA TRP A 154 5.93 -0.76 1.67
C TRP A 154 5.63 0.56 2.36
N THR A 155 6.08 1.64 1.75
CA THR A 155 5.83 3.02 2.18
C THR A 155 5.97 3.95 0.99
N ASP A 156 5.93 5.23 1.24
CA ASP A 156 6.27 6.27 0.27
C ASP A 156 7.33 7.21 0.84
N ASP A 157 7.86 8.08 0.00
CA ASP A 157 8.79 9.13 0.42
C ASP A 157 8.09 10.49 0.43
N ALA A 158 7.05 10.62 1.25
CA ALA A 158 6.29 11.85 1.41
C ALA A 158 7.19 13.02 1.86
N LYS A 159 8.21 12.71 2.66
CA LYS A 159 9.18 13.72 3.12
C LYS A 159 9.99 14.33 1.97
N ALA A 160 10.33 13.56 0.95
CA ALA A 160 11.07 14.07 -0.21
C ALA A 160 10.26 15.07 -1.03
N ILE A 161 8.95 14.91 -1.11
CA ILE A 161 8.07 15.79 -1.89
C ILE A 161 7.47 16.95 -1.10
N ASN A 162 7.66 17.00 0.21
CA ASN A 162 7.10 18.05 1.05
C ASN A 162 7.76 19.40 0.73
N GLY A 163 6.98 20.33 0.19
CA GLY A 163 7.46 21.65 -0.26
C GLY A 163 8.38 21.58 -1.47
N PHE A 164 8.41 20.47 -2.21
CA PHE A 164 9.26 20.30 -3.37
C PHE A 164 8.87 21.27 -4.49
N ASP A 165 9.83 22.04 -4.97
CA ASP A 165 9.72 23.00 -6.08
C ASP A 165 8.52 23.97 -5.94
N ASP A 166 8.29 24.47 -4.72
CA ASP A 166 7.15 25.31 -4.31
C ASP A 166 5.76 24.67 -4.54
N LEU A 167 5.72 23.37 -4.77
CA LEU A 167 4.47 22.62 -4.80
C LEU A 167 4.03 22.27 -3.38
N GLN A 168 2.74 22.45 -3.11
CA GLN A 168 2.16 21.95 -1.86
C GLN A 168 2.07 20.42 -1.88
N PRO A 169 2.16 19.73 -0.74
CA PRO A 169 1.98 18.27 -0.69
C PRO A 169 0.70 17.81 -1.40
N SER A 170 -0.38 18.55 -1.25
CA SER A 170 -1.65 18.31 -1.94
C SER A 170 -1.61 18.46 -3.47
N ALA A 171 -0.51 18.98 -4.03
CA ALA A 171 -0.35 19.07 -5.48
C ALA A 171 0.06 17.75 -6.13
N PHE A 172 0.62 16.83 -5.34
CA PHE A 172 0.97 15.51 -5.81
C PHE A 172 -0.19 14.56 -5.53
N ASP A 173 -0.62 13.84 -6.56
CA ASP A 173 -1.63 12.78 -6.42
C ASP A 173 -1.08 11.57 -5.65
N PHE A 174 0.24 11.47 -5.52
CA PHE A 174 0.93 10.42 -4.77
C PHE A 174 2.35 10.84 -4.38
N ALA A 175 2.89 10.25 -3.32
CA ALA A 175 4.31 10.27 -3.02
C ALA A 175 5.02 9.07 -3.67
N PRO A 176 6.33 9.18 -4.03
CA PRO A 176 7.07 8.08 -4.65
C PRO A 176 7.07 6.85 -3.74
N PRO A 177 6.56 5.70 -4.19
CA PRO A 177 6.57 4.50 -3.38
C PRO A 177 7.99 4.00 -3.16
N VAL A 178 8.23 3.47 -1.96
CA VAL A 178 9.51 2.89 -1.53
C VAL A 178 9.23 1.53 -0.92
N VAL A 179 10.07 0.57 -1.24
CA VAL A 179 10.00 -0.78 -0.68
C VAL A 179 11.24 -1.04 0.14
N LEU A 180 11.05 -1.22 1.43
CA LEU A 180 12.12 -1.47 2.38
C LEU A 180 12.07 -2.94 2.83
N ARG A 181 13.21 -3.50 3.22
CA ARG A 181 13.29 -4.85 3.78
C ARG A 181 14.42 -4.93 4.79
N PHE A 182 14.23 -5.70 5.84
CA PHE A 182 15.33 -6.03 6.73
C PHE A 182 16.10 -7.23 6.18
N GLU A 183 17.39 -7.05 5.94
CA GLU A 183 18.33 -8.13 5.62
C GLU A 183 19.46 -8.15 6.67
N LYS A 184 19.61 -9.28 7.35
CA LYS A 184 20.60 -9.40 8.45
C LYS A 184 20.45 -8.27 9.48
N LYS A 185 19.20 -7.90 9.80
CA LYS A 185 18.78 -6.82 10.70
C LYS A 185 19.13 -5.40 10.23
N LYS A 186 19.60 -5.22 9.01
CA LYS A 186 19.81 -3.91 8.39
C LYS A 186 18.63 -3.56 7.51
N LEU A 187 18.15 -2.34 7.62
CA LEU A 187 17.09 -1.82 6.74
C LEU A 187 17.70 -1.44 5.40
N ILE A 188 17.22 -2.02 4.32
CA ILE A 188 17.70 -1.76 2.95
C ILE A 188 16.53 -1.35 2.04
N ASP A 189 16.84 -0.55 1.02
CA ASP A 189 15.91 -0.21 -0.05
C ASP A 189 15.96 -1.30 -1.13
N VAL A 190 14.84 -1.99 -1.33
CA VAL A 190 14.68 -3.06 -2.33
C VAL A 190 13.69 -2.67 -3.43
N SER A 191 13.34 -1.39 -3.55
CA SER A 191 12.39 -0.87 -4.54
C SER A 191 12.70 -1.31 -5.97
N ALA A 192 13.99 -1.43 -6.31
CA ALA A 192 14.43 -1.88 -7.62
C ALA A 192 14.04 -3.34 -7.95
N GLU A 193 13.72 -4.17 -6.95
CA GLU A 193 13.24 -5.53 -7.16
C GLU A 193 11.78 -5.54 -7.66
N PHE A 194 11.03 -4.44 -7.45
CA PHE A 194 9.59 -4.31 -7.70
C PHE A 194 9.26 -3.41 -8.91
N GLN A 195 10.14 -3.34 -9.91
CA GLN A 195 9.96 -2.51 -11.11
C GLN A 195 8.59 -2.64 -11.79
N PRO A 196 7.96 -3.82 -11.92
CA PRO A 196 6.65 -3.93 -12.56
C PRO A 196 5.55 -3.07 -11.90
N GLN A 197 5.67 -2.79 -10.60
CA GLN A 197 4.73 -1.90 -9.90
C GLN A 197 4.89 -0.45 -10.38
N TYR A 198 6.14 -0.01 -10.50
CA TYR A 198 6.46 1.32 -11.01
C TYR A 198 6.07 1.48 -12.48
N ASP A 199 6.29 0.44 -13.30
CA ASP A 199 5.90 0.46 -14.72
C ASP A 199 4.41 0.68 -14.90
N ARG A 200 3.57 -0.02 -14.14
CA ARG A 200 2.12 0.21 -14.19
C ARG A 200 1.74 1.66 -13.88
N ARG A 201 2.40 2.28 -12.88
CA ARG A 201 2.14 3.68 -12.55
C ARG A 201 2.63 4.62 -13.65
N ILE A 202 3.82 4.39 -14.19
CA ILE A 202 4.38 5.16 -15.31
C ILE A 202 3.45 5.10 -16.53
N ASP A 203 2.96 3.92 -16.87
CA ASP A 203 2.06 3.72 -18.01
C ASP A 203 0.73 4.45 -17.79
N ALA A 204 0.16 4.37 -16.59
CA ALA A 204 -1.06 5.09 -16.23
C ALA A 204 -0.87 6.62 -16.30
N LEU A 205 0.26 7.14 -15.81
CA LEU A 205 0.57 8.57 -15.88
C LEU A 205 0.79 9.03 -17.33
N ARG A 206 1.51 8.25 -18.12
CA ARG A 206 1.71 8.55 -19.55
C ARG A 206 0.41 8.57 -20.35
N ALA A 207 -0.51 7.64 -20.06
CA ALA A 207 -1.83 7.61 -20.68
C ALA A 207 -2.68 8.86 -20.36
N GLN A 208 -2.40 9.53 -19.24
CA GLN A 208 -3.08 10.76 -18.81
C GLN A 208 -2.40 12.04 -19.33
N LEU A 209 -1.22 11.94 -19.95
CA LEU A 209 -0.53 13.10 -20.49
C LEU A 209 -1.09 13.45 -21.87
N ASP A 210 -1.76 14.60 -21.96
CA ASP A 210 -2.19 15.17 -23.23
C ASP A 210 -0.98 15.76 -23.99
N PRO A 211 -0.73 15.37 -25.25
CA PRO A 211 0.42 15.85 -26.02
C PRO A 211 0.43 17.37 -26.21
N SER A 212 -0.72 18.03 -26.30
CA SER A 212 -0.82 19.49 -26.44
C SER A 212 -0.41 20.18 -25.14
N GLN A 213 -0.91 19.68 -24.00
CA GLN A 213 -0.56 20.21 -22.67
C GLN A 213 0.91 20.02 -22.35
N LEU A 214 1.48 18.87 -22.74
CA LEU A 214 2.91 18.60 -22.56
C LEU A 214 3.76 19.57 -23.40
N ARG A 215 3.36 19.87 -24.63
CA ARG A 215 4.03 20.84 -25.50
C ARG A 215 4.01 22.25 -24.88
N ASP A 216 2.83 22.66 -24.38
CA ASP A 216 2.67 23.97 -23.70
C ASP A 216 3.54 24.05 -22.45
N PHE A 217 3.59 22.99 -21.65
CA PHE A 217 4.44 22.92 -20.47
C PHE A 217 5.92 22.99 -20.84
N LYS A 218 6.37 22.30 -21.87
CA LYS A 218 7.77 22.37 -22.34
C LYS A 218 8.18 23.76 -22.83
N ALA A 219 7.22 24.56 -23.30
CA ALA A 219 7.45 25.93 -23.70
C ALA A 219 7.46 26.93 -22.53
N SER A 220 7.10 26.49 -21.32
CA SER A 220 7.10 27.31 -20.10
C SER A 220 8.49 27.44 -19.48
N ASP A 221 8.61 28.20 -18.36
CA ASP A 221 9.82 28.34 -17.57
C ASP A 221 10.08 27.14 -16.62
N GLY A 222 9.20 26.15 -16.58
CA GLY A 222 9.25 25.00 -15.69
C GLY A 222 8.92 25.29 -14.21
N LYS A 223 9.20 26.49 -13.75
CA LYS A 223 8.93 26.92 -12.37
C LYS A 223 7.46 27.26 -12.15
N LEU A 224 6.80 27.76 -13.19
CA LEU A 224 5.43 28.26 -13.17
C LEU A 224 5.23 29.38 -12.12
N LYS A 225 6.27 30.20 -11.93
CA LYS A 225 6.25 31.34 -11.00
C LYS A 225 5.80 32.64 -11.64
N SER A 226 5.44 32.61 -12.93
CA SER A 226 4.98 33.82 -13.62
C SER A 226 3.77 34.41 -12.88
N LEU A 227 3.89 35.66 -12.48
CA LEU A 227 2.82 36.42 -11.82
C LEU A 227 1.61 36.65 -12.76
N PHE A 228 1.72 36.27 -14.01
CA PHE A 228 0.69 36.44 -15.02
C PHE A 228 0.54 35.19 -15.89
N PRO A 229 0.00 34.09 -15.35
CA PRO A 229 -0.53 33.08 -16.22
C PRO A 229 -1.68 33.72 -17.01
N PRO A 230 -1.86 33.38 -18.30
CA PRO A 230 -2.91 33.97 -19.11
C PRO A 230 -4.30 33.78 -18.47
N THR A 231 -4.53 32.61 -17.84
CA THR A 231 -5.75 32.35 -17.07
C THR A 231 -5.46 31.40 -15.89
N PRO A 232 -6.28 31.40 -14.81
CA PRO A 232 -6.19 30.42 -13.73
C PRO A 232 -6.31 28.97 -14.21
N GLN A 233 -7.11 28.70 -15.24
CA GLN A 233 -7.29 27.38 -15.82
C GLN A 233 -6.03 26.89 -16.53
N GLU A 234 -5.36 27.74 -17.29
CA GLU A 234 -4.10 27.40 -17.96
C GLU A 234 -3.00 27.12 -16.93
N TRP A 235 -2.93 27.93 -15.88
CA TRP A 235 -1.99 27.68 -14.79
C TRP A 235 -2.23 26.33 -14.11
N ALA A 236 -3.47 26.00 -13.77
CA ALA A 236 -3.83 24.72 -13.18
C ALA A 236 -3.48 23.54 -14.09
N ARG A 237 -3.72 23.68 -15.40
CA ARG A 237 -3.38 22.69 -16.43
C ARG A 237 -1.88 22.46 -16.55
N LEU A 238 -1.07 23.54 -16.61
CA LEU A 238 0.39 23.45 -16.66
C LEU A 238 0.95 22.80 -15.40
N ARG A 239 0.39 23.17 -14.24
CA ARG A 239 0.77 22.59 -12.95
C ARG A 239 0.45 21.07 -12.89
N ALA A 240 -0.72 20.67 -13.32
CA ALA A 240 -1.09 19.25 -13.38
C ALA A 240 -0.14 18.45 -14.31
N THR A 241 0.24 19.04 -15.46
CA THR A 241 1.22 18.42 -16.36
C THR A 241 2.60 18.32 -15.71
N LYS A 242 3.06 19.39 -15.05
CA LYS A 242 4.33 19.43 -14.29
C LYS A 242 4.38 18.29 -13.25
N VAL A 243 3.31 18.12 -12.46
CA VAL A 243 3.22 17.06 -11.45
C VAL A 243 3.35 15.68 -12.07
N LYS A 244 2.60 15.38 -13.13
CA LYS A 244 2.68 14.07 -13.81
C LYS A 244 4.07 13.78 -14.37
N VAL A 245 4.74 14.76 -14.94
CA VAL A 245 6.13 14.61 -15.43
C VAL A 245 7.09 14.30 -14.29
N LEU A 246 6.95 14.99 -13.15
CA LEU A 246 7.74 14.72 -11.96
C LEU A 246 7.48 13.33 -11.41
N GLU A 247 6.23 12.92 -11.31
CA GLU A 247 5.85 11.58 -10.83
C GLU A 247 6.45 10.48 -11.69
N ILE A 248 6.46 10.63 -13.01
CA ILE A 248 7.12 9.68 -13.93
C ILE A 248 8.63 9.61 -13.65
N ALA A 249 9.30 10.76 -13.51
CA ALA A 249 10.72 10.79 -13.20
C ALA A 249 11.02 10.16 -11.83
N TRP A 250 10.21 10.43 -10.82
CA TRP A 250 10.32 9.82 -9.49
C TRP A 250 10.13 8.31 -9.53
N CYS A 251 9.14 7.79 -10.27
CA CYS A 251 8.93 6.35 -10.42
C CYS A 251 10.16 5.65 -11.01
N TYR A 252 10.79 6.22 -12.02
CA TYR A 252 12.04 5.68 -12.55
C TYR A 252 13.19 5.72 -11.53
N LEU A 253 13.37 6.85 -10.84
CA LEU A 253 14.44 7.00 -9.85
C LEU A 253 14.32 6.03 -8.67
N TYR A 254 13.09 5.87 -8.13
CA TYR A 254 12.87 4.98 -7.00
C TYR A 254 12.91 3.50 -7.39
N SER A 255 12.64 3.18 -8.65
CA SER A 255 12.83 1.82 -9.18
C SER A 255 14.27 1.52 -9.63
N GLY A 256 15.24 2.40 -9.33
CA GLY A 256 16.65 2.19 -9.64
C GLY A 256 17.03 2.40 -11.10
N ARG A 257 16.22 3.12 -11.87
CA ARG A 257 16.39 3.36 -13.31
C ARG A 257 16.78 4.81 -13.60
N ASP A 258 17.89 5.26 -13.00
CA ASP A 258 18.33 6.66 -13.04
C ASP A 258 18.49 7.20 -14.48
N GLY A 259 19.04 6.41 -15.41
CA GLY A 259 19.15 6.79 -16.81
C GLY A 259 17.80 7.10 -17.45
N GLN A 260 16.83 6.18 -17.30
CA GLN A 260 15.48 6.37 -17.83
C GLN A 260 14.74 7.55 -17.19
N ALA A 261 15.01 7.83 -15.91
CA ALA A 261 14.45 9.00 -15.22
C ALA A 261 14.91 10.30 -15.87
N TRP A 262 16.21 10.41 -16.14
CA TRP A 262 16.78 11.60 -16.74
C TRP A 262 16.40 11.77 -18.22
N ASP A 263 16.32 10.67 -18.97
CA ASP A 263 15.84 10.67 -20.36
C ASP A 263 14.36 11.09 -20.42
N ALA A 264 13.53 10.54 -19.55
CA ALA A 264 12.12 10.90 -19.45
C ALA A 264 11.96 12.39 -19.09
N LEU A 265 12.72 12.85 -18.09
CA LEU A 265 12.69 14.26 -17.69
C LEU A 265 13.15 15.19 -18.84
N ALA A 266 14.26 14.88 -19.50
CA ALA A 266 14.77 15.65 -20.63
C ALA A 266 13.77 15.72 -21.80
N SER A 267 13.02 14.65 -22.04
CA SER A 267 12.02 14.61 -23.09
C SER A 267 10.76 15.42 -22.79
N MET A 268 10.41 15.61 -21.51
CA MET A 268 9.13 16.17 -21.08
C MET A 268 9.24 17.49 -20.31
N TRP A 269 10.43 17.93 -19.91
CA TRP A 269 10.67 19.15 -19.13
C TRP A 269 11.18 20.30 -20.00
N PRO A 270 10.93 21.59 -19.64
CA PRO A 270 11.55 22.73 -20.31
C PRO A 270 13.07 22.65 -20.28
N ALA A 271 13.71 22.71 -21.46
CA ALA A 271 15.15 22.49 -21.58
C ALA A 271 15.99 23.50 -20.76
N ALA A 272 15.54 24.77 -20.67
CA ALA A 272 16.24 25.81 -19.94
C ALA A 272 16.22 25.60 -18.39
N ASP A 273 15.32 24.78 -17.88
CA ASP A 273 15.17 24.54 -16.44
C ASP A 273 15.63 23.14 -16.01
N LEU A 274 16.12 22.34 -16.93
CA LEU A 274 16.41 20.91 -16.71
C LEU A 274 17.46 20.68 -15.61
N ASP A 275 18.55 21.43 -15.63
CA ASP A 275 19.63 21.24 -14.64
C ASP A 275 19.19 21.63 -13.22
N ARG A 276 18.39 22.69 -13.10
CA ARG A 276 17.83 23.11 -11.81
C ARG A 276 16.93 22.04 -11.22
N ILE A 277 15.97 21.52 -12.02
CA ILE A 277 15.01 20.52 -11.50
C ILE A 277 15.71 19.19 -11.17
N ARG A 278 16.71 18.78 -11.95
CA ARG A 278 17.52 17.59 -11.62
C ARG A 278 18.22 17.74 -10.27
N ALA A 279 18.85 18.90 -10.02
CA ALA A 279 19.49 19.18 -8.74
C ALA A 279 18.48 19.20 -7.59
N ALA A 280 17.30 19.78 -7.80
CA ALA A 280 16.22 19.77 -6.81
C ALA A 280 15.74 18.36 -6.48
N ILE A 281 15.51 17.51 -7.50
CA ILE A 281 15.10 16.11 -7.32
C ILE A 281 16.14 15.31 -6.51
N LEU A 282 17.42 15.45 -6.86
CA LEU A 282 18.50 14.74 -6.14
C LEU A 282 18.61 15.21 -4.69
N SER A 283 18.48 16.53 -4.46
CA SER A 283 18.48 17.10 -3.11
C SER A 283 17.29 16.59 -2.29
N ALA A 284 16.09 16.62 -2.83
CA ALA A 284 14.88 16.15 -2.15
C ALA A 284 15.00 14.66 -1.76
N ARG A 285 15.42 13.80 -2.71
CA ARG A 285 15.63 12.37 -2.48
C ARG A 285 16.68 12.09 -1.39
N ALA A 286 17.72 12.92 -1.29
CA ALA A 286 18.76 12.79 -0.27
C ALA A 286 18.26 13.12 1.15
N HIS A 287 17.20 13.92 1.27
CA HIS A 287 16.59 14.33 2.54
C HIS A 287 15.37 13.49 2.93
N GLY A 288 14.91 12.60 2.04
CA GLY A 288 13.75 11.73 2.24
C GLY A 288 14.03 10.50 3.09
N ILE A 289 13.21 9.47 2.90
CA ILE A 289 13.24 8.20 3.66
C ILE A 289 14.57 7.43 3.50
N ARG A 290 15.33 7.71 2.44
CA ARG A 290 16.65 7.07 2.23
C ARG A 290 17.65 7.31 3.36
N ARG A 291 17.43 8.32 4.18
CA ARG A 291 18.24 8.56 5.38
C ARG A 291 18.06 7.48 6.45
N GLU A 292 16.96 6.77 6.40
CA GLU A 292 16.64 5.66 7.30
C GLU A 292 17.28 4.34 6.87
N VAL A 293 17.78 4.28 5.63
CA VAL A 293 18.32 3.06 5.02
C VAL A 293 19.81 2.92 5.32
N GLU A 294 20.20 1.74 5.76
CA GLU A 294 21.58 1.42 6.10
C GLU A 294 22.34 0.93 4.85
N GLY A 295 23.54 1.46 4.67
CA GLY A 295 24.41 1.02 3.57
C GLY A 295 23.99 1.51 2.18
N VAL A 296 23.37 2.69 2.11
CA VAL A 296 23.16 3.37 0.83
C VAL A 296 24.50 3.68 0.20
N SER A 297 24.93 2.89 -0.78
CA SER A 297 26.02 3.30 -1.64
C SER A 297 25.53 4.50 -2.46
N SER A 298 26.18 5.64 -2.23
CA SER A 298 26.05 6.82 -3.04
C SER A 298 26.62 6.51 -4.42
N GLY A 299 25.82 6.00 -5.32
CA GLY A 299 26.25 5.79 -6.67
C GLY A 299 25.89 4.42 -7.22
N LEU A 300 25.19 4.44 -8.35
CA LEU A 300 25.04 3.36 -9.31
C LEU A 300 24.82 1.97 -8.69
N ALA A 301 23.60 1.55 -8.67
CA ALA A 301 23.24 0.14 -8.49
C ALA A 301 23.85 -0.70 -9.62
N VAL A 302 25.18 -0.93 -9.53
CA VAL A 302 25.89 -1.79 -10.45
C VAL A 302 25.51 -3.22 -10.09
N GLY A 303 24.67 -3.84 -10.91
CA GLY A 303 24.48 -5.29 -10.90
C GLY A 303 23.34 -5.81 -10.01
N ILE A 304 22.31 -5.02 -9.72
CA ILE A 304 21.06 -5.58 -9.16
C ILE A 304 20.50 -6.52 -10.23
N LYS A 305 20.53 -7.82 -9.97
CA LYS A 305 19.76 -8.78 -10.76
C LYS A 305 18.28 -8.46 -10.47
N VAL A 306 17.65 -7.75 -11.40
CA VAL A 306 16.20 -7.51 -11.34
C VAL A 306 15.53 -8.87 -11.35
N LYS A 307 15.05 -9.29 -10.21
CA LYS A 307 14.19 -10.45 -10.09
C LYS A 307 12.85 -10.06 -10.73
N LYS A 308 12.38 -10.83 -11.71
CA LYS A 308 11.01 -10.68 -12.18
C LYS A 308 10.09 -11.09 -11.01
N VAL A 309 9.67 -10.10 -10.25
CA VAL A 309 8.77 -10.32 -9.14
C VAL A 309 7.34 -10.16 -9.66
N THR A 310 6.54 -11.19 -9.47
CA THR A 310 5.11 -11.07 -9.71
C THR A 310 4.50 -10.47 -8.45
N ILE A 311 4.06 -9.21 -8.55
CA ILE A 311 3.39 -8.54 -7.44
C ILE A 311 1.92 -8.90 -7.49
N PHE A 312 1.43 -9.46 -6.41
CA PHE A 312 0.03 -9.77 -6.23
C PHE A 312 -0.67 -8.60 -5.55
N ASN A 313 -1.55 -7.92 -6.27
CA ASN A 313 -2.45 -6.93 -5.67
C ASN A 313 -3.75 -7.65 -5.30
N PRO A 314 -4.18 -7.64 -4.04
CA PRO A 314 -5.51 -8.09 -3.72
C PRO A 314 -6.53 -7.11 -4.36
N PRO A 315 -7.72 -7.55 -4.64
CA PRO A 315 -8.29 -8.90 -4.68
C PRO A 315 -8.53 -9.45 -6.10
N THR A 316 -8.03 -8.79 -7.16
CA THR A 316 -8.49 -9.01 -8.55
C THR A 316 -7.64 -9.97 -9.38
N GLN A 317 -6.50 -10.42 -8.87
CA GLN A 317 -5.64 -11.34 -9.62
C GLN A 317 -5.62 -12.72 -8.96
N ALA A 318 -6.08 -13.73 -9.69
CA ALA A 318 -5.81 -15.12 -9.33
C ALA A 318 -4.29 -15.32 -9.36
N ASP A 319 -3.71 -15.64 -8.20
CA ASP A 319 -2.31 -16.02 -8.09
C ASP A 319 -2.13 -17.45 -8.61
N PRO A 320 -1.33 -17.68 -9.67
CA PRO A 320 -1.03 -19.02 -10.12
C PRO A 320 -0.41 -19.90 -9.01
N ARG A 321 0.34 -19.30 -8.09
CA ARG A 321 0.93 -19.99 -6.95
C ARG A 321 -0.07 -20.31 -5.85
N SER A 322 -1.23 -19.66 -5.86
CA SER A 322 -2.25 -19.89 -4.82
C SER A 322 -2.72 -21.34 -4.77
N ASN A 323 -2.60 -22.07 -5.88
CA ASN A 323 -2.96 -23.48 -5.95
C ASN A 323 -1.97 -24.39 -5.21
N ASP A 324 -0.72 -23.93 -5.04
CA ASP A 324 0.34 -24.69 -4.37
C ASP A 324 0.44 -24.37 -2.87
N LEU A 325 -0.34 -23.39 -2.40
CA LEU A 325 -0.34 -23.01 -1.00
C LEU A 325 -1.14 -23.98 -0.15
N ALA A 326 -0.61 -24.26 1.02
CA ALA A 326 -1.26 -25.12 1.99
C ALA A 326 -2.52 -24.46 2.54
N TRP A 327 -3.55 -25.28 2.81
CA TRP A 327 -4.76 -24.86 3.48
C TRP A 327 -4.51 -24.67 4.97
N ALA A 328 -5.04 -23.62 5.54
CA ALA A 328 -5.07 -23.35 6.96
C ALA A 328 -6.52 -23.17 7.43
N TYR A 329 -6.70 -23.35 8.72
CA TYR A 329 -8.01 -23.21 9.34
C TYR A 329 -8.19 -21.78 9.88
N ALA A 330 -9.37 -21.19 9.66
CA ALA A 330 -9.77 -19.92 10.28
C ALA A 330 -10.80 -20.19 11.40
N PRO A 331 -10.60 -19.68 12.62
CA PRO A 331 -11.58 -19.82 13.69
C PRO A 331 -12.94 -19.23 13.31
N GLY A 332 -14.02 -19.92 13.67
CA GLY A 332 -15.39 -19.49 13.36
C GLY A 332 -15.97 -20.04 12.06
N MET A 333 -15.23 -20.86 11.31
CA MET A 333 -15.77 -21.54 10.15
C MET A 333 -16.46 -22.84 10.53
N SER A 334 -17.73 -22.94 10.12
CA SER A 334 -18.49 -24.18 10.12
C SER A 334 -18.36 -24.82 8.74
N GLY A 335 -17.35 -25.63 8.52
CA GLY A 335 -17.24 -26.34 7.24
C GLY A 335 -15.97 -27.20 7.13
N PRO A 336 -15.94 -28.18 6.23
CA PRO A 336 -14.80 -29.06 6.06
C PRO A 336 -13.67 -28.34 5.27
N GLY A 337 -13.13 -27.28 5.81
CA GLY A 337 -11.83 -26.80 5.35
C GLY A 337 -10.84 -27.94 5.61
N GLN A 338 -10.23 -28.48 4.59
CA GLN A 338 -9.15 -29.45 4.79
C GLN A 338 -8.03 -28.71 5.52
N VAL A 339 -7.93 -28.96 6.81
CA VAL A 339 -6.75 -28.54 7.58
C VAL A 339 -5.58 -29.34 7.01
N ASP A 340 -4.64 -28.65 6.39
CA ASP A 340 -3.39 -29.33 6.05
C ASP A 340 -2.73 -29.77 7.37
N ARG A 341 -2.66 -31.10 7.55
CA ARG A 341 -2.09 -31.72 8.75
C ARG A 341 -0.62 -31.41 8.95
N THR A 342 0.02 -30.76 7.97
CA THR A 342 1.41 -30.28 8.07
C THR A 342 1.55 -29.00 8.92
N PHE A 343 0.45 -28.26 9.15
CA PHE A 343 0.46 -27.18 10.12
C PHE A 343 0.38 -27.75 11.53
N SER A 344 1.19 -27.22 12.44
CA SER A 344 1.06 -27.62 13.86
C SER A 344 -0.31 -27.15 14.36
N ALA A 345 -0.92 -27.90 15.29
CA ALA A 345 -2.24 -27.60 15.86
C ALA A 345 -2.36 -26.21 16.51
N ASP A 346 -1.26 -25.47 16.57
CA ASP A 346 -1.13 -24.17 17.21
C ASP A 346 -1.24 -22.98 16.29
N THR A 347 -1.59 -23.17 15.02
CA THR A 347 -1.28 -22.17 14.00
C THR A 347 -2.40 -21.97 13.02
N TYR A 348 -3.26 -21.01 13.38
CA TYR A 348 -4.37 -20.59 12.54
C TYR A 348 -4.21 -19.13 12.18
N PRO A 349 -4.46 -18.71 10.93
CA PRO A 349 -4.68 -17.31 10.65
C PRO A 349 -5.95 -16.88 11.40
N VAL A 350 -5.79 -15.90 12.27
CA VAL A 350 -6.88 -15.33 13.05
C VAL A 350 -7.12 -13.92 12.53
N SER A 351 -8.35 -13.62 12.15
CA SER A 351 -8.73 -12.26 11.81
C SER A 351 -8.57 -11.37 13.04
N ILE A 352 -7.74 -10.32 12.95
CA ILE A 352 -7.43 -9.45 14.07
C ILE A 352 -8.11 -8.11 13.94
N LEU A 353 -8.18 -7.61 12.73
CA LEU A 353 -8.76 -6.33 12.39
C LEU A 353 -9.62 -6.53 11.16
N MET A 354 -10.91 -6.39 11.31
CA MET A 354 -11.82 -6.36 10.19
C MET A 354 -12.32 -4.94 10.03
N SER A 355 -11.86 -4.23 8.99
CA SER A 355 -12.66 -3.16 8.46
C SER A 355 -13.82 -3.81 7.72
N ARG A 356 -15.00 -3.81 8.32
CA ARG A 356 -16.20 -4.32 7.65
C ARG A 356 -16.55 -3.35 6.52
N PRO A 357 -16.93 -3.88 5.33
CA PRO A 357 -17.46 -3.01 4.30
C PRO A 357 -18.71 -2.31 4.85
N VAL A 358 -18.66 -1.00 4.90
CA VAL A 358 -19.89 -0.20 5.06
C VAL A 358 -20.53 -0.18 3.69
N PRO A 359 -21.77 -0.67 3.52
CA PRO A 359 -22.44 -0.57 2.23
C PRO A 359 -22.48 0.90 1.82
N ALA A 360 -22.20 1.18 0.55
CA ALA A 360 -22.40 2.51 0.01
C ALA A 360 -23.84 2.94 0.30
N GLU A 361 -24.04 4.15 0.82
CA GLU A 361 -25.37 4.68 1.05
C GLU A 361 -26.21 4.55 -0.23
N GLY A 362 -27.28 3.76 -0.16
CA GLY A 362 -28.16 3.49 -1.32
C GLY A 362 -28.01 2.10 -1.95
N SER A 363 -27.09 1.24 -1.54
CA SER A 363 -27.05 -0.13 -2.01
C SER A 363 -28.20 -0.94 -1.39
N SER A 364 -29.13 -1.40 -2.23
CA SER A 364 -30.27 -2.23 -1.80
C SER A 364 -29.91 -3.69 -1.52
N VAL A 365 -28.64 -4.00 -1.37
CA VAL A 365 -28.18 -5.38 -1.18
C VAL A 365 -28.33 -5.76 0.29
N SER A 366 -29.49 -6.29 0.62
CA SER A 366 -29.75 -6.96 1.90
C SER A 366 -29.03 -8.32 1.89
N LEU A 367 -27.71 -8.33 2.04
CA LEU A 367 -26.97 -9.57 2.23
C LEU A 367 -27.18 -10.06 3.66
N ARG A 368 -28.27 -10.81 3.83
CA ARG A 368 -28.55 -11.54 5.07
C ARG A 368 -27.85 -12.91 5.10
N ALA A 369 -27.24 -13.32 4.01
CA ALA A 369 -26.63 -14.63 3.87
C ALA A 369 -25.09 -14.52 3.97
N GLU A 370 -24.51 -15.48 4.65
CA GLU A 370 -23.07 -15.70 4.69
C GLU A 370 -22.53 -15.96 3.28
N VAL A 371 -21.56 -15.18 2.83
CA VAL A 371 -20.87 -15.34 1.54
C VAL A 371 -19.58 -16.12 1.77
N PRO A 372 -19.46 -17.36 1.25
CA PRO A 372 -18.22 -18.11 1.37
C PRO A 372 -17.15 -17.53 0.43
N VAL A 373 -16.00 -17.16 1.00
CA VAL A 373 -14.85 -16.67 0.28
C VAL A 373 -13.62 -17.52 0.53
N GLU A 374 -12.78 -17.61 -0.48
CA GLU A 374 -11.44 -18.15 -0.40
C GLU A 374 -10.45 -16.99 -0.38
N LEU A 375 -9.56 -16.97 0.61
CA LEU A 375 -8.52 -15.97 0.77
C LEU A 375 -7.16 -16.62 0.70
N VAL A 376 -6.20 -15.94 0.06
CA VAL A 376 -4.77 -16.18 0.20
C VAL A 376 -4.21 -15.13 1.13
N ILE A 377 -3.58 -15.59 2.21
CA ILE A 377 -2.97 -14.75 3.24
C ILE A 377 -1.47 -14.98 3.18
N ASP A 378 -0.70 -13.90 3.11
CA ASP A 378 0.76 -13.98 3.07
C ASP A 378 1.38 -14.21 4.46
N SER A 379 2.70 -14.36 4.52
CA SER A 379 3.43 -14.58 5.75
C SER A 379 3.43 -13.37 6.69
N ALA A 380 3.01 -12.21 6.22
CA ALA A 380 2.80 -11.00 7.02
C ALA A 380 1.36 -10.85 7.53
N GLY A 381 0.45 -11.77 7.15
CA GLY A 381 -0.95 -11.73 7.55
C GLY A 381 -1.83 -10.85 6.65
N LYS A 382 -1.34 -10.41 5.50
CA LYS A 382 -2.09 -9.57 4.54
C LYS A 382 -2.81 -10.44 3.52
N VAL A 383 -4.00 -10.00 3.11
CA VAL A 383 -4.76 -10.67 2.04
C VAL A 383 -4.13 -10.33 0.69
N ARG A 384 -3.70 -11.37 -0.03
CA ARG A 384 -3.07 -11.25 -1.37
C ARG A 384 -4.03 -11.60 -2.50
N SER A 385 -5.05 -12.37 -2.20
CA SER A 385 -6.09 -12.73 -3.15
C SER A 385 -7.37 -13.05 -2.40
N ALA A 386 -8.51 -12.67 -2.97
CA ALA A 386 -9.82 -13.02 -2.47
C ALA A 386 -10.70 -13.48 -3.64
N LYS A 387 -11.46 -14.56 -3.42
CA LYS A 387 -12.37 -15.13 -4.41
C LYS A 387 -13.65 -15.57 -3.74
N ALA A 388 -14.79 -15.08 -4.22
CA ALA A 388 -16.08 -15.63 -3.81
C ALA A 388 -16.24 -17.05 -4.36
N ILE A 389 -16.68 -17.98 -3.52
CA ILE A 389 -16.97 -19.37 -3.92
C ILE A 389 -18.36 -19.44 -4.56
N ALA A 390 -19.29 -18.63 -4.06
CA ALA A 390 -20.64 -18.50 -4.60
C ALA A 390 -21.12 -17.04 -4.47
N ASN A 391 -21.93 -16.58 -5.44
CA ASN A 391 -22.50 -15.22 -5.47
C ASN A 391 -21.45 -14.13 -5.29
N PRO A 392 -20.68 -13.81 -6.34
CA PRO A 392 -19.61 -12.81 -6.25
C PRO A 392 -20.21 -11.43 -5.94
N ASP A 393 -19.90 -10.91 -4.76
CA ASP A 393 -20.11 -9.52 -4.39
C ASP A 393 -18.74 -8.81 -4.49
N HIS A 394 -18.62 -7.92 -5.45
CA HIS A 394 -17.34 -7.24 -5.74
C HIS A 394 -16.90 -6.37 -4.57
N ASP A 395 -17.83 -5.63 -3.98
CA ASP A 395 -17.53 -4.69 -2.89
C ASP A 395 -17.07 -5.44 -1.63
N LEU A 396 -17.69 -6.61 -1.36
CA LEU A 396 -17.29 -7.47 -0.26
C LEU A 396 -15.88 -8.03 -0.46
N ILE A 397 -15.56 -8.44 -1.71
CA ILE A 397 -14.23 -8.94 -2.06
C ILE A 397 -13.17 -7.84 -1.93
N GLU A 398 -13.46 -6.63 -2.41
CA GLU A 398 -12.55 -5.49 -2.27
C GLU A 398 -12.29 -5.14 -0.80
N ALA A 399 -13.30 -5.18 0.03
CA ALA A 399 -13.15 -4.89 1.46
C ALA A 399 -12.21 -5.86 2.18
N THR A 400 -12.10 -7.11 1.69
CA THR A 400 -11.16 -8.08 2.28
C THR A 400 -9.69 -7.68 2.11
N ALA A 401 -9.38 -6.83 1.16
CA ALA A 401 -8.01 -6.34 0.92
C ALA A 401 -7.43 -5.59 2.12
N GLY A 402 -8.28 -4.95 2.93
CA GLY A 402 -7.89 -4.24 4.14
C GLY A 402 -7.77 -5.12 5.39
N TRP A 403 -8.06 -6.42 5.29
CA TRP A 403 -8.04 -7.29 6.45
C TRP A 403 -6.63 -7.74 6.82
N ASN A 404 -6.36 -7.75 8.12
CA ASN A 404 -5.12 -8.24 8.68
C ASN A 404 -5.38 -9.51 9.49
N PHE A 405 -4.50 -10.48 9.34
CA PHE A 405 -4.53 -11.75 10.04
C PHE A 405 -3.23 -11.97 10.81
N VAL A 406 -3.28 -12.73 11.89
CA VAL A 406 -2.09 -13.45 12.34
C VAL A 406 -1.88 -14.57 11.30
N PRO A 407 -0.72 -14.62 10.64
CA PRO A 407 -0.49 -15.59 9.58
C PRO A 407 -0.49 -17.03 10.13
N ALA A 408 -0.62 -17.98 9.23
CA ALA A 408 -0.35 -19.38 9.57
C ALA A 408 1.14 -19.55 9.91
N PHE A 409 1.45 -20.52 10.76
CA PHE A 409 2.83 -20.84 11.12
C PHE A 409 3.14 -22.29 10.73
N ARG A 410 4.33 -22.53 10.31
CA ARG A 410 4.85 -23.87 10.04
C ARG A 410 6.23 -24.00 10.68
N TYR A 411 6.40 -24.97 11.56
CA TYR A 411 7.65 -25.13 12.33
C TYR A 411 8.10 -23.85 13.06
N GLY A 412 7.13 -23.07 13.55
CA GLY A 412 7.39 -21.83 14.28
C GLY A 412 7.69 -20.60 13.40
N HIS A 413 7.64 -20.73 12.07
CA HIS A 413 7.83 -19.63 11.12
C HIS A 413 6.51 -19.24 10.46
N PRO A 414 6.21 -17.95 10.28
CA PRO A 414 5.04 -17.51 9.54
C PRO A 414 5.16 -17.94 8.08
N VAL A 415 4.04 -18.42 7.51
CA VAL A 415 3.99 -18.90 6.13
C VAL A 415 2.72 -18.41 5.45
N ALA A 416 2.80 -18.21 4.14
CA ALA A 416 1.61 -17.96 3.33
C ALA A 416 0.70 -19.17 3.31
N CYS A 417 -0.61 -18.91 3.31
CA CYS A 417 -1.61 -19.97 3.35
C CYS A 417 -2.89 -19.58 2.61
N ARG A 418 -3.74 -20.57 2.39
CA ARG A 418 -5.07 -20.42 1.86
C ARG A 418 -6.09 -20.75 2.94
N ILE A 419 -7.13 -19.96 3.05
CA ILE A 419 -8.26 -20.22 3.94
C ILE A 419 -9.58 -20.08 3.20
N GLN A 420 -10.61 -20.76 3.70
CA GLN A 420 -11.99 -20.46 3.35
C GLN A 420 -12.72 -19.98 4.60
N MET A 421 -13.52 -18.94 4.44
CA MET A 421 -14.35 -18.42 5.52
C MET A 421 -15.65 -17.85 4.96
N GLY A 422 -16.69 -17.88 5.80
CA GLY A 422 -17.93 -17.18 5.53
C GLY A 422 -17.84 -15.73 6.00
N ILE A 423 -18.32 -14.82 5.18
CA ILE A 423 -18.39 -13.41 5.53
C ILE A 423 -19.86 -13.02 5.63
N THR A 424 -20.24 -12.52 6.81
CA THR A 424 -21.54 -11.89 7.01
C THR A 424 -21.36 -10.38 6.95
N PRO A 425 -22.02 -9.67 6.05
CA PRO A 425 -21.84 -8.23 5.87
C PRO A 425 -22.24 -7.40 7.08
N TYR A 426 -23.03 -7.99 8.00
CA TYR A 426 -23.62 -7.27 9.14
C TYR A 426 -23.53 -8.12 10.42
N GLN A 427 -22.50 -7.97 11.18
CA GLN A 427 -22.47 -8.25 12.63
C GLN A 427 -21.64 -7.21 13.35
#